data_77ec8eaff7a039d02454940cbe320819
#
_entry.id   77ec8eaff7a039d02454940cbe320819
#
_cell.length_a   1.000
_cell.length_b   1.000
_cell.length_c   1.000
_cell.angle_alpha   90.00
_cell.angle_beta   90.00
_cell.angle_gamma   90.00
#
_symmetry.space_group_name_H-M   'P 1'
#
loop_
_entity.id
_entity.type
_entity.pdbx_description
1 polymer ?
#
loop_
_entity_poly.entity_id
_entity_poly.type
_entity_poly.pdbx_seq_one_letter_code
_entity_poly.pdbx_strand_id
1 'polypeptide(L)'
;MSYSNLQAFITALEQSGELVRVKEYVSPHLQISEITDRMSKNEGKALLFENNGTQFPLLINSMGSEKRMCLALGVKTLDDTAAQIQDLLVDFMTPRGSLISKLAFLPTLAEVAAFMPRRMKGKGACQEIVMEKPDLSKLPVLTCWPHDGGPFITLPVVHTRHPETGVRNVGMYRMQVFDEDKTGMHWHLHKNSAAHYREYKRLGLKMPVAVALGGDPVYTYCATAPMPENIDEYMLAGFLRKKKVELVKCLTSDIEVPADADFVLEGYVDPAEDLILEGPFGDHTGFYSLADYYPVFHVTCITHRKQAVYPTTIVGIPPQEDKWLGKATERIFLPLIKLSLLPEIVDMVMPDEGVFHNIVLVKIKKTYPGQAQKVMNSLWGAGQMMFNKILVVTDADVDLNDSKAVASLICENVHPVDDIIFNRGPVDVLDHSSSRFALGSKLGIDATTKLPGEADYTTSQDFKFDESHPDLAGMQCNYTLTRNQLPVLVIGIEKAIVNPHTLHQQLFEKGVFDGISWVVYIDPEAVAIRIQDIVWLVANNIDPLRDCFYARTENGQQSAPMAIDGTGKSLEADGFKRQWPNVLAMDDTTIRQVDEMWEKLGLGQLVPSPSLNYKALIKNDGAVAKG
;
A
#
# COMPACT_ATOMS: atom_id res chain seq x y z
N MET A 1 14.22 6.04 19.81
CA MET A 1 14.06 5.32 21.10
C MET A 1 13.50 3.94 20.82
N SER A 2 13.86 2.89 21.54
CA SER A 2 13.23 1.57 21.40
C SER A 2 12.24 1.36 22.54
N TYR A 3 11.12 0.74 22.23
CA TYR A 3 10.13 0.37 23.24
C TYR A 3 10.44 -1.03 23.78
N SER A 4 10.15 -1.25 25.06
CA SER A 4 10.32 -2.57 25.67
C SER A 4 9.19 -3.54 25.32
N ASN A 5 8.08 -3.04 24.83
CA ASN A 5 6.86 -3.76 24.44
C ASN A 5 5.79 -2.78 23.92
N LEU A 6 4.67 -3.29 23.45
CA LEU A 6 3.55 -2.47 22.95
C LEU A 6 2.96 -1.54 23.99
N GLN A 7 2.89 -1.95 25.26
CA GLN A 7 2.39 -1.09 26.34
C GLN A 7 3.25 0.17 26.56
N ALA A 8 4.57 0.07 26.39
CA ALA A 8 5.46 1.22 26.45
C ALA A 8 5.22 2.18 25.28
N PHE A 9 4.89 1.66 24.09
CA PHE A 9 4.52 2.49 22.95
C PHE A 9 3.15 3.17 23.17
N ILE A 10 2.15 2.44 23.69
CA ILE A 10 0.84 3.01 24.08
C ILE A 10 1.06 4.18 25.05
N THR A 11 1.92 4.00 26.06
CA THR A 11 2.23 5.07 27.02
C THR A 11 2.86 6.29 26.34
N ALA A 12 3.74 6.08 25.34
CA ALA A 12 4.33 7.17 24.58
C ALA A 12 3.28 7.91 23.70
N LEU A 13 2.36 7.18 23.09
CA LEU A 13 1.22 7.76 22.35
C LEU A 13 0.35 8.61 23.27
N GLU A 14 0.04 8.14 24.48
CA GLU A 14 -0.72 8.91 25.47
C GLU A 14 0.00 10.19 25.90
N GLN A 15 1.28 10.08 26.26
CA GLN A 15 2.09 11.21 26.69
C GLN A 15 2.24 12.28 25.59
N SER A 16 2.25 11.87 24.33
CA SER A 16 2.29 12.78 23.18
C SER A 16 0.92 13.32 22.76
N GLY A 17 -0.15 12.90 23.43
CA GLY A 17 -1.52 13.28 23.12
C GLY A 17 -2.09 12.63 21.84
N GLU A 18 -1.48 11.54 21.38
CA GLU A 18 -1.82 10.85 20.12
C GLU A 18 -2.71 9.61 20.30
N LEU A 19 -3.24 9.35 21.50
CA LEU A 19 -4.12 8.21 21.80
C LEU A 19 -5.43 8.65 22.43
N VAL A 20 -6.52 7.96 22.08
CA VAL A 20 -7.79 8.01 22.79
C VAL A 20 -8.14 6.61 23.29
N ARG A 21 -8.53 6.50 24.58
CA ARG A 21 -9.07 5.26 25.15
C ARG A 21 -10.58 5.25 25.03
N VAL A 22 -11.11 4.24 24.36
CA VAL A 22 -12.54 4.02 24.22
C VAL A 22 -12.96 2.94 25.22
N LYS A 23 -13.77 3.33 26.23
CA LYS A 23 -14.23 2.42 27.31
C LYS A 23 -15.58 1.80 27.03
N GLU A 24 -16.37 2.45 26.19
CA GLU A 24 -17.66 1.93 25.75
C GLU A 24 -17.46 0.65 24.94
N TYR A 25 -18.48 -0.22 24.97
CA TYR A 25 -18.45 -1.41 24.14
C TYR A 25 -18.55 -1.04 22.66
N VAL A 26 -17.61 -1.56 21.87
CA VAL A 26 -17.61 -1.44 20.41
C VAL A 26 -17.31 -2.81 19.81
N SER A 27 -18.15 -3.25 18.88
CA SER A 27 -18.01 -4.56 18.24
C SER A 27 -16.80 -4.63 17.31
N PRO A 28 -15.99 -5.71 17.36
CA PRO A 28 -14.98 -6.01 16.36
C PRO A 28 -15.56 -6.28 14.96
N HIS A 29 -16.85 -6.60 14.88
CA HIS A 29 -17.54 -6.77 13.62
C HIS A 29 -18.01 -5.40 13.11
N LEU A 30 -17.33 -4.85 12.13
CA LEU A 30 -17.59 -3.61 11.38
C LEU A 30 -17.49 -2.29 12.16
N GLN A 31 -17.97 -2.23 13.44
CA GLN A 31 -18.07 -0.95 14.16
C GLN A 31 -16.70 -0.33 14.46
N ILE A 32 -15.72 -1.12 14.93
CA ILE A 32 -14.35 -0.63 15.15
C ILE A 32 -13.76 -0.14 13.85
N SER A 33 -14.01 -0.84 12.74
CA SER A 33 -13.52 -0.46 11.41
C SER A 33 -14.12 0.85 10.93
N GLU A 34 -15.43 1.04 11.07
CA GLU A 34 -16.12 2.28 10.70
C GLU A 34 -15.60 3.48 11.51
N ILE A 35 -15.44 3.33 12.83
CA ILE A 35 -14.86 4.38 13.67
C ILE A 35 -13.43 4.70 13.23
N THR A 36 -12.64 3.67 12.94
CA THR A 36 -11.24 3.83 12.52
C THR A 36 -11.13 4.51 11.16
N ASP A 37 -12.00 4.16 10.19
CA ASP A 37 -12.04 4.79 8.87
C ASP A 37 -12.32 6.29 8.97
N ARG A 38 -13.30 6.68 9.81
CA ARG A 38 -13.59 8.10 10.10
C ARG A 38 -12.38 8.82 10.69
N MET A 39 -11.73 8.19 11.67
CA MET A 39 -10.58 8.79 12.35
C MET A 39 -9.36 8.89 11.43
N SER A 40 -9.04 7.86 10.66
CA SER A 40 -7.90 7.87 9.74
C SER A 40 -8.02 8.96 8.68
N LYS A 41 -9.21 9.14 8.10
CA LYS A 41 -9.47 10.15 7.06
C LYS A 41 -9.65 11.57 7.60
N ASN A 42 -9.78 11.73 8.92
CA ASN A 42 -9.87 13.04 9.59
C ASN A 42 -8.64 13.35 10.45
N GLU A 43 -7.49 12.79 10.09
CA GLU A 43 -6.21 12.95 10.81
C GLU A 43 -6.30 12.67 12.32
N GLY A 44 -7.22 11.78 12.68
CA GLY A 44 -7.52 11.44 14.06
C GLY A 44 -6.42 10.62 14.75
N LYS A 45 -6.56 10.49 16.06
CA LYS A 45 -5.58 9.83 16.92
C LYS A 45 -5.64 8.29 16.80
N ALA A 46 -4.65 7.62 17.36
CA ALA A 46 -4.71 6.19 17.64
C ALA A 46 -5.85 5.89 18.63
N LEU A 47 -6.44 4.70 18.51
CA LEU A 47 -7.57 4.28 19.32
C LEU A 47 -7.21 3.01 20.10
N LEU A 48 -7.52 3.00 21.40
CA LEU A 48 -7.41 1.83 22.25
C LEU A 48 -8.82 1.46 22.74
N PHE A 49 -9.43 0.43 22.16
CA PHE A 49 -10.71 -0.10 22.56
C PHE A 49 -10.53 -1.06 23.74
N GLU A 50 -10.93 -0.62 24.94
CA GLU A 50 -10.79 -1.41 26.16
C GLU A 50 -11.92 -2.44 26.34
N ASN A 51 -13.05 -2.22 25.70
CA ASN A 51 -14.23 -3.09 25.77
C ASN A 51 -14.73 -3.45 24.36
N ASN A 52 -14.33 -4.60 23.87
CA ASN A 52 -14.66 -5.11 22.53
C ASN A 52 -15.32 -6.51 22.58
N GLY A 53 -15.76 -6.94 23.76
CA GLY A 53 -16.36 -8.27 23.97
C GLY A 53 -15.36 -9.37 24.25
N THR A 54 -14.05 -9.10 24.23
CA THR A 54 -12.99 -10.04 24.64
C THR A 54 -12.25 -9.52 25.88
N GLN A 55 -11.36 -10.34 26.43
CA GLN A 55 -10.53 -9.91 27.58
C GLN A 55 -9.33 -9.03 27.17
N PHE A 56 -9.05 -8.88 25.88
CA PHE A 56 -7.88 -8.18 25.39
C PHE A 56 -8.27 -6.82 24.80
N PRO A 57 -7.68 -5.71 25.28
CA PRO A 57 -7.82 -4.42 24.63
C PRO A 57 -7.29 -4.49 23.20
N LEU A 58 -7.87 -3.67 22.30
CA LEU A 58 -7.51 -3.61 20.89
C LEU A 58 -6.93 -2.22 20.57
N LEU A 59 -5.71 -2.19 20.03
CA LEU A 59 -5.03 -0.98 19.56
C LEU A 59 -5.08 -0.91 18.03
N ILE A 60 -5.52 0.25 17.50
CA ILE A 60 -5.64 0.48 16.06
C ILE A 60 -5.24 1.91 15.70
N ASN A 61 -4.88 2.14 14.44
CA ASN A 61 -4.40 3.43 13.92
C ASN A 61 -3.18 3.96 14.69
N SER A 62 -2.38 3.04 15.20
CA SER A 62 -1.26 3.35 16.10
C SER A 62 -0.08 4.03 15.41
N MET A 63 0.08 3.85 14.10
CA MET A 63 1.09 4.45 13.23
C MET A 63 0.45 5.35 12.14
N GLY A 64 -0.83 5.69 12.24
CA GLY A 64 -1.64 6.38 11.24
C GLY A 64 -1.43 7.90 11.19
N SER A 65 -0.25 8.42 11.51
CA SER A 65 0.20 9.78 11.22
C SER A 65 1.71 9.83 11.16
N GLU A 66 2.27 10.88 10.52
CA GLU A 66 3.73 11.08 10.50
C GLU A 66 4.31 11.10 11.91
N LYS A 67 3.68 11.84 12.82
CA LYS A 67 4.11 11.94 14.22
C LYS A 67 4.12 10.57 14.91
N ARG A 68 3.07 9.75 14.74
CA ARG A 68 3.01 8.41 15.34
C ARG A 68 3.99 7.44 14.69
N MET A 69 4.18 7.52 13.37
CA MET A 69 5.18 6.73 12.68
C MET A 69 6.60 7.11 13.11
N CYS A 70 6.90 8.41 13.23
CA CYS A 70 8.18 8.89 13.79
C CYS A 70 8.39 8.43 15.24
N LEU A 71 7.34 8.45 16.08
CA LEU A 71 7.40 7.88 17.43
C LEU A 71 7.73 6.39 17.37
N ALA A 72 7.05 5.61 16.54
CA ALA A 72 7.30 4.17 16.38
C ALA A 72 8.75 3.88 15.97
N LEU A 73 9.29 4.63 15.02
CA LEU A 73 10.68 4.50 14.55
C LEU A 73 11.72 5.14 15.50
N GLY A 74 11.29 5.96 16.47
CA GLY A 74 12.17 6.64 17.41
C GLY A 74 13.00 7.76 16.78
N VAL A 75 12.49 8.42 15.74
CA VAL A 75 13.09 9.52 14.99
C VAL A 75 12.27 10.81 15.11
N LYS A 76 12.81 11.94 14.68
CA LYS A 76 12.09 13.23 14.66
C LYS A 76 11.31 13.39 13.36
N THR A 77 11.89 13.00 12.24
CA THR A 77 11.31 13.01 10.90
C THR A 77 11.61 11.68 10.20
N LEU A 78 10.83 11.31 9.21
CA LEU A 78 11.11 10.11 8.41
C LEU A 78 12.43 10.24 7.63
N ASP A 79 12.80 11.46 7.24
CA ASP A 79 14.06 11.75 6.54
C ASP A 79 15.30 11.53 7.42
N ASP A 80 15.19 11.68 8.76
CA ASP A 80 16.27 11.32 9.67
C ASP A 80 16.68 9.84 9.52
N THR A 81 15.72 8.96 9.24
CA THR A 81 15.99 7.54 9.01
C THR A 81 16.73 7.35 7.69
N ALA A 82 16.29 8.06 6.63
CA ALA A 82 16.95 8.03 5.33
C ALA A 82 18.42 8.47 5.44
N ALA A 83 18.68 9.59 6.14
CA ALA A 83 20.03 10.10 6.36
C ALA A 83 20.92 9.09 7.11
N GLN A 84 20.42 8.48 8.17
CA GLN A 84 21.18 7.47 8.94
C GLN A 84 21.51 6.23 8.08
N ILE A 85 20.61 5.79 7.21
CA ILE A 85 20.86 4.67 6.32
C ILE A 85 21.87 5.07 5.24
N GLN A 86 21.74 6.27 4.67
CA GLN A 86 22.69 6.79 3.69
C GLN A 86 24.11 6.87 4.26
N ASP A 87 24.27 7.41 5.46
CA ASP A 87 25.58 7.52 6.13
C ASP A 87 26.20 6.14 6.34
N LEU A 88 25.41 5.16 6.80
CA LEU A 88 25.86 3.79 6.98
C LEU A 88 26.32 3.17 5.66
N LEU A 89 25.53 3.30 4.60
CA LEU A 89 25.84 2.74 3.28
C LEU A 89 27.09 3.39 2.67
N VAL A 90 27.23 4.71 2.75
CA VAL A 90 28.40 5.44 2.27
C VAL A 90 29.65 4.99 3.02
N ASP A 91 29.54 4.79 4.34
CA ASP A 91 30.67 4.30 5.13
C ASP A 91 31.07 2.87 4.72
N PHE A 92 30.10 1.99 4.42
CA PHE A 92 30.38 0.65 3.89
C PHE A 92 31.01 0.66 2.47
N MET A 93 30.55 1.55 1.60
CA MET A 93 31.00 1.62 0.19
C MET A 93 32.34 2.35 0.04
N THR A 94 32.80 3.10 1.03
CA THR A 94 34.05 3.86 0.97
C THR A 94 35.27 2.94 0.93
N PRO A 95 36.11 2.96 -0.15
CA PRO A 95 37.29 2.12 -0.25
C PRO A 95 38.33 2.47 0.84
N ARG A 96 38.83 1.46 1.57
CA ARG A 96 39.82 1.63 2.63
C ARG A 96 41.15 0.98 2.26
N GLY A 97 42.05 1.80 1.74
CA GLY A 97 43.37 1.34 1.27
C GLY A 97 44.44 1.16 2.37
N SER A 98 44.29 1.83 3.55
CA SER A 98 45.30 1.79 4.60
C SER A 98 44.86 0.96 5.81
N LEU A 99 45.83 0.45 6.60
CA LEU A 99 45.57 -0.24 7.86
C LEU A 99 44.83 0.66 8.87
N ILE A 100 45.18 1.96 8.89
CA ILE A 100 44.56 2.93 9.80
C ILE A 100 43.08 3.11 9.45
N SER A 101 42.73 3.22 8.14
CA SER A 101 41.34 3.35 7.70
C SER A 101 40.52 2.08 7.95
N LYS A 102 41.15 0.90 7.90
CA LYS A 102 40.52 -0.38 8.26
C LYS A 102 40.23 -0.46 9.77
N LEU A 103 41.18 0.00 10.61
CA LEU A 103 40.99 0.07 12.07
C LEU A 103 39.90 1.09 12.43
N ALA A 104 39.83 2.21 11.75
CA ALA A 104 38.79 3.24 11.94
C ALA A 104 37.37 2.74 11.60
N PHE A 105 37.25 1.65 10.84
CA PHE A 105 35.95 1.02 10.49
C PHE A 105 35.45 0.00 11.51
N LEU A 106 36.32 -0.47 12.42
CA LEU A 106 35.92 -1.44 13.45
C LEU A 106 34.73 -0.97 14.32
N PRO A 107 34.59 0.31 14.70
CA PRO A 107 33.43 0.79 15.43
C PRO A 107 32.12 0.61 14.62
N THR A 108 32.12 0.94 13.34
CA THR A 108 30.94 0.76 12.45
C THR A 108 30.55 -0.71 12.34
N LEU A 109 31.52 -1.62 12.18
CA LEU A 109 31.26 -3.06 12.20
C LEU A 109 30.71 -3.54 13.55
N ALA A 110 31.25 -3.02 14.65
CA ALA A 110 30.77 -3.34 15.99
C ALA A 110 29.34 -2.80 16.22
N GLU A 111 29.03 -1.64 15.67
CA GLU A 111 27.68 -1.06 15.69
C GLU A 111 26.69 -1.92 14.94
N VAL A 112 27.00 -2.34 13.70
CA VAL A 112 26.17 -3.25 12.91
C VAL A 112 25.99 -4.60 13.61
N ALA A 113 27.06 -5.17 14.16
CA ALA A 113 26.99 -6.40 14.95
C ALA A 113 26.14 -6.23 16.23
N ALA A 114 26.06 -4.99 16.77
CA ALA A 114 25.20 -4.69 17.91
C ALA A 114 23.71 -4.71 17.56
N PHE A 115 23.33 -4.61 16.29
CA PHE A 115 21.93 -4.65 15.83
C PHE A 115 21.46 -6.05 15.45
N MET A 116 22.36 -7.01 15.30
CA MET A 116 22.02 -8.39 14.97
C MET A 116 21.06 -9.00 16.01
N PRO A 117 19.98 -9.66 15.57
CA PRO A 117 19.05 -10.31 16.50
C PRO A 117 19.77 -11.36 17.34
N ARG A 118 19.34 -11.51 18.57
CA ARG A 118 19.96 -12.45 19.53
C ARG A 118 18.92 -13.34 20.18
N ARG A 119 19.16 -14.65 20.12
CA ARG A 119 18.39 -15.61 20.90
C ARG A 119 18.72 -15.45 22.39
N MET A 120 17.69 -15.21 23.19
CA MET A 120 17.80 -15.22 24.65
C MET A 120 17.71 -16.65 25.21
N LYS A 121 18.22 -16.85 26.42
CA LYS A 121 18.04 -18.08 27.17
C LYS A 121 16.77 -17.99 28.02
N GLY A 122 15.98 -19.07 28.07
CA GLY A 122 14.75 -19.12 28.87
C GLY A 122 13.50 -18.66 28.10
N LYS A 123 12.46 -18.30 28.85
CA LYS A 123 11.16 -17.88 28.32
C LYS A 123 11.14 -16.38 28.03
N GLY A 124 10.43 -15.98 26.97
CA GLY A 124 10.10 -14.58 26.70
C GLY A 124 8.83 -14.15 27.44
N ALA A 125 8.62 -12.83 27.51
CA ALA A 125 7.36 -12.28 28.06
C ALA A 125 6.14 -12.74 27.25
N CYS A 126 6.30 -12.93 25.94
CA CYS A 126 5.25 -13.50 25.07
C CYS A 126 4.80 -14.92 25.47
N GLN A 127 5.55 -15.60 26.35
CA GLN A 127 5.28 -16.97 26.83
C GLN A 127 4.84 -17.01 28.29
N GLU A 128 4.40 -15.88 28.86
CA GLU A 128 3.91 -15.83 30.27
C GLU A 128 2.67 -16.67 30.50
N ILE A 129 1.76 -16.64 29.54
CA ILE A 129 0.52 -17.42 29.53
C ILE A 129 0.52 -18.33 28.30
N VAL A 130 0.15 -19.58 28.50
CA VAL A 130 -0.11 -20.56 27.43
C VAL A 130 -1.59 -20.87 27.49
N MET A 131 -2.33 -20.71 26.41
CA MET A 131 -3.73 -21.14 26.34
C MET A 131 -3.79 -22.67 26.43
N GLU A 132 -4.68 -23.20 27.26
CA GLU A 132 -4.83 -24.66 27.41
C GLU A 132 -5.19 -25.34 26.09
N LYS A 133 -6.05 -24.69 25.30
CA LYS A 133 -6.41 -25.04 23.93
C LYS A 133 -6.30 -23.77 23.08
N PRO A 134 -5.69 -23.82 21.90
CA PRO A 134 -5.72 -22.71 20.96
C PRO A 134 -7.17 -22.32 20.65
N ASP A 135 -7.48 -21.03 20.75
CA ASP A 135 -8.82 -20.54 20.50
C ASP A 135 -8.75 -19.08 20.01
N LEU A 136 -8.79 -18.92 18.68
CA LEU A 136 -8.74 -17.64 18.00
C LEU A 136 -9.97 -16.78 18.26
N SER A 137 -11.11 -17.39 18.65
CA SER A 137 -12.35 -16.65 18.97
C SER A 137 -12.22 -15.77 20.21
N LYS A 138 -11.22 -16.02 21.05
CA LYS A 138 -10.90 -15.20 22.23
C LYS A 138 -10.17 -13.91 21.91
N LEU A 139 -9.65 -13.76 20.68
CA LEU A 139 -8.97 -12.56 20.23
C LEU A 139 -9.99 -11.62 19.55
N PRO A 140 -9.81 -10.29 19.68
CA PRO A 140 -10.72 -9.33 19.03
C PRO A 140 -10.37 -9.14 17.56
N VAL A 141 -10.44 -10.22 16.78
CA VAL A 141 -10.13 -10.20 15.34
C VAL A 141 -11.26 -9.49 14.59
N LEU A 142 -10.90 -8.53 13.72
CA LEU A 142 -11.86 -7.69 13.02
C LEU A 142 -12.45 -8.38 11.79
N THR A 143 -13.77 -8.19 11.59
CA THR A 143 -14.37 -8.17 10.25
C THR A 143 -14.40 -6.70 9.83
N CYS A 144 -13.61 -6.34 8.79
CA CYS A 144 -13.33 -4.95 8.48
C CYS A 144 -14.41 -4.31 7.61
N TRP A 145 -14.89 -5.03 6.57
CA TRP A 145 -15.83 -4.52 5.59
C TRP A 145 -17.02 -5.47 5.40
N PRO A 146 -18.18 -4.96 4.93
CA PRO A 146 -19.43 -5.74 4.90
C PRO A 146 -19.38 -7.05 4.15
N HIS A 147 -18.55 -7.14 3.09
CA HIS A 147 -18.44 -8.34 2.25
C HIS A 147 -17.14 -9.11 2.47
N ASP A 148 -16.41 -8.84 3.58
CA ASP A 148 -15.30 -9.69 3.98
C ASP A 148 -15.76 -11.13 4.21
N GLY A 149 -14.96 -12.10 3.83
CA GLY A 149 -15.25 -13.54 4.00
C GLY A 149 -15.31 -14.00 5.45
N GLY A 150 -15.03 -13.10 6.41
CA GLY A 150 -15.00 -13.35 7.85
C GLY A 150 -14.03 -12.41 8.57
N PRO A 151 -13.63 -12.74 9.82
CA PRO A 151 -12.64 -11.96 10.55
C PRO A 151 -11.22 -12.23 10.03
N PHE A 152 -10.39 -11.16 9.99
CA PHE A 152 -9.01 -11.21 9.52
C PHE A 152 -8.01 -10.66 10.55
N ILE A 153 -6.91 -11.36 10.76
CA ILE A 153 -5.74 -10.83 11.45
C ILE A 153 -4.97 -9.95 10.45
N THR A 154 -4.86 -8.65 10.71
CA THR A 154 -4.41 -7.64 9.74
C THR A 154 -3.01 -7.09 9.98
N LEU A 155 -2.43 -7.27 11.17
CA LEU A 155 -1.03 -6.93 11.49
C LEU A 155 -0.20 -8.13 11.95
N PRO A 156 -0.26 -9.29 11.27
CA PRO A 156 0.52 -10.46 11.66
C PRO A 156 1.99 -10.33 11.23
N VAL A 157 2.89 -10.55 12.15
CA VAL A 157 4.33 -10.68 11.88
C VAL A 157 4.64 -12.17 11.72
N VAL A 158 4.62 -12.66 10.48
CA VAL A 158 4.72 -14.08 10.13
C VAL A 158 6.16 -14.50 9.96
N HIS A 159 6.57 -15.52 10.72
CA HIS A 159 7.93 -16.07 10.71
C HIS A 159 7.93 -17.40 9.98
N THR A 160 8.79 -17.51 8.99
CA THR A 160 9.08 -18.75 8.27
C THR A 160 10.58 -18.97 8.18
N ARG A 161 10.99 -20.20 7.87
CA ARG A 161 12.41 -20.54 7.72
C ARG A 161 12.58 -21.46 6.51
N HIS A 162 13.57 -21.18 5.68
CA HIS A 162 13.91 -22.04 4.55
C HIS A 162 14.36 -23.41 5.07
N PRO A 163 13.83 -24.54 4.55
CA PRO A 163 14.08 -25.88 5.14
C PRO A 163 15.53 -26.34 5.06
N GLU A 164 16.27 -25.97 4.02
CA GLU A 164 17.65 -26.41 3.79
C GLU A 164 18.68 -25.38 4.29
N THR A 165 18.47 -24.09 4.04
CA THR A 165 19.45 -23.04 4.39
C THR A 165 19.27 -22.51 5.81
N GLY A 166 18.08 -22.68 6.40
CA GLY A 166 17.73 -22.13 7.70
C GLY A 166 17.52 -20.60 7.70
N VAL A 167 17.57 -19.94 6.54
CA VAL A 167 17.34 -18.50 6.42
C VAL A 167 15.93 -18.16 6.88
N ARG A 168 15.82 -17.18 7.79
CA ARG A 168 14.56 -16.65 8.29
C ARG A 168 13.98 -15.65 7.27
N ASN A 169 12.66 -15.63 7.18
CA ASN A 169 11.91 -14.54 6.61
C ASN A 169 10.85 -14.08 7.62
N VAL A 170 10.68 -12.78 7.74
CA VAL A 170 9.63 -12.14 8.54
C VAL A 170 8.81 -11.26 7.62
N GLY A 171 7.53 -11.56 7.46
CA GLY A 171 6.67 -10.84 6.53
C GLY A 171 5.27 -10.60 7.09
N MET A 172 4.58 -9.60 6.55
CA MET A 172 3.19 -9.33 6.87
C MET A 172 2.28 -9.92 5.78
N TYR A 173 1.40 -10.83 6.20
CA TYR A 173 0.45 -11.51 5.31
C TYR A 173 -0.88 -11.65 6.06
N ARG A 174 -1.95 -11.04 5.58
CA ARG A 174 -3.27 -11.14 6.22
C ARG A 174 -3.68 -12.61 6.41
N MET A 175 -4.49 -12.88 7.42
CA MET A 175 -4.90 -14.24 7.76
C MET A 175 -6.40 -14.25 8.09
N GLN A 176 -7.23 -14.86 7.24
CA GLN A 176 -8.64 -15.09 7.54
C GLN A 176 -8.78 -16.16 8.62
N VAL A 177 -9.54 -15.87 9.66
CA VAL A 177 -9.87 -16.86 10.69
C VAL A 177 -11.07 -17.66 10.22
N PHE A 178 -10.92 -18.98 10.13
CA PHE A 178 -12.00 -19.89 9.72
C PHE A 178 -12.70 -20.53 10.91
N ASP A 179 -11.93 -20.92 11.92
CA ASP A 179 -12.45 -21.53 13.16
C ASP A 179 -11.50 -21.26 14.35
N GLU A 180 -11.66 -22.00 15.45
CA GLU A 180 -10.89 -21.78 16.68
C GLU A 180 -9.37 -21.95 16.50
N ASP A 181 -8.92 -22.78 15.54
CA ASP A 181 -7.52 -23.17 15.38
C ASP A 181 -7.01 -23.15 13.94
N LYS A 182 -7.76 -22.54 12.99
CA LYS A 182 -7.34 -22.47 11.59
C LYS A 182 -7.50 -21.08 11.00
N THR A 183 -6.50 -20.70 10.20
CA THR A 183 -6.56 -19.50 9.38
C THR A 183 -6.13 -19.77 7.94
N GLY A 184 -6.51 -18.90 7.02
CA GLY A 184 -5.84 -18.77 5.73
C GLY A 184 -4.43 -18.20 5.91
N MET A 185 -3.58 -18.45 4.93
CA MET A 185 -2.25 -17.84 4.87
C MET A 185 -2.04 -17.20 3.50
N HIS A 186 -2.27 -15.91 3.42
CA HIS A 186 -2.31 -15.15 2.17
C HIS A 186 -0.92 -14.87 1.60
N TRP A 187 -0.21 -15.89 1.14
CA TRP A 187 1.12 -15.75 0.57
C TRP A 187 1.06 -15.41 -0.92
N HIS A 188 1.40 -14.18 -1.26
CA HIS A 188 1.54 -13.76 -2.65
C HIS A 188 2.70 -14.47 -3.34
N LEU A 189 2.51 -14.76 -4.64
CA LEU A 189 3.45 -15.54 -5.47
C LEU A 189 4.91 -15.05 -5.41
N HIS A 190 5.12 -13.75 -5.31
CA HIS A 190 6.43 -13.09 -5.35
C HIS A 190 7.11 -12.94 -3.97
N LYS A 191 6.49 -13.41 -2.89
CA LYS A 191 7.00 -13.22 -1.53
C LYS A 191 7.86 -14.39 -1.06
N ASN A 192 8.83 -14.11 -0.17
CA ASN A 192 9.78 -15.10 0.33
C ASN A 192 9.11 -16.27 1.07
N SER A 193 8.04 -16.01 1.84
CA SER A 193 7.30 -17.11 2.50
C SER A 193 6.66 -18.07 1.49
N ALA A 194 6.18 -17.58 0.35
CA ALA A 194 5.69 -18.43 -0.73
C ALA A 194 6.83 -19.26 -1.37
N ALA A 195 8.05 -18.71 -1.44
CA ALA A 195 9.22 -19.46 -1.88
C ALA A 195 9.55 -20.57 -0.90
N HIS A 196 9.55 -20.27 0.42
CA HIS A 196 9.74 -21.30 1.46
C HIS A 196 8.67 -22.40 1.39
N TYR A 197 7.40 -22.03 1.22
CA TYR A 197 6.30 -23.00 1.07
C TYR A 197 6.53 -23.95 -0.11
N ARG A 198 6.97 -23.44 -1.28
CA ARG A 198 7.29 -24.28 -2.44
C ARG A 198 8.39 -25.29 -2.14
N GLU A 199 9.42 -24.91 -1.36
CA GLU A 199 10.50 -25.83 -0.97
C GLU A 199 10.02 -26.90 0.01
N TYR A 200 9.20 -26.55 1.02
CA TYR A 200 8.56 -27.54 1.89
C TYR A 200 7.68 -28.51 1.10
N LYS A 201 6.93 -28.01 0.11
CA LYS A 201 6.11 -28.84 -0.80
C LYS A 201 6.99 -29.80 -1.61
N ARG A 202 8.11 -29.32 -2.15
CA ARG A 202 9.09 -30.16 -2.89
C ARG A 202 9.66 -31.27 -2.03
N LEU A 203 9.90 -31.01 -0.75
CA LEU A 203 10.45 -31.98 0.20
C LEU A 203 9.39 -32.89 0.82
N GLY A 204 8.10 -32.63 0.63
CA GLY A 204 7.01 -33.38 1.26
C GLY A 204 6.95 -33.21 2.79
N LEU A 205 7.34 -32.06 3.30
CA LEU A 205 7.41 -31.74 4.73
C LEU A 205 6.36 -30.70 5.13
N LYS A 206 5.83 -30.83 6.36
CA LYS A 206 5.05 -29.75 6.99
C LYS A 206 5.95 -28.56 7.27
N MET A 207 5.46 -27.36 6.95
CA MET A 207 6.17 -26.11 7.14
C MET A 207 5.83 -25.50 8.51
N PRO A 208 6.77 -25.44 9.46
CA PRO A 208 6.56 -24.73 10.71
C PRO A 208 6.36 -23.22 10.44
N VAL A 209 5.40 -22.62 11.10
CA VAL A 209 5.10 -21.17 11.02
C VAL A 209 4.81 -20.66 12.42
N ALA A 210 5.26 -19.45 12.72
CA ALA A 210 4.87 -18.73 13.92
C ALA A 210 4.46 -17.29 13.55
N VAL A 211 3.43 -16.79 14.21
CA VAL A 211 2.91 -15.45 14.00
C VAL A 211 2.99 -14.68 15.31
N ALA A 212 3.75 -13.57 15.31
CA ALA A 212 3.81 -12.67 16.45
C ALA A 212 2.86 -11.48 16.20
N LEU A 213 2.23 -10.99 17.27
CA LEU A 213 1.43 -9.77 17.28
C LEU A 213 1.93 -8.86 18.41
N GLY A 214 2.14 -7.57 18.11
CA GLY A 214 2.61 -6.60 19.11
C GLY A 214 4.11 -6.65 19.39
N GLY A 215 4.49 -6.24 20.59
CA GLY A 215 5.88 -5.98 20.95
C GLY A 215 6.31 -4.54 20.62
N ASP A 216 7.57 -4.35 20.24
CA ASP A 216 8.03 -3.05 19.73
C ASP A 216 7.40 -2.79 18.34
N PRO A 217 6.76 -1.62 18.08
CA PRO A 217 6.06 -1.34 16.82
C PRO A 217 6.97 -1.42 15.58
N VAL A 218 8.28 -1.30 15.74
CA VAL A 218 9.26 -1.49 14.66
C VAL A 218 9.20 -2.90 14.05
N TYR A 219 8.79 -3.92 14.80
CA TYR A 219 8.66 -5.28 14.24
C TYR A 219 7.57 -5.34 13.18
N THR A 220 6.44 -4.70 13.45
CA THR A 220 5.33 -4.58 12.49
C THR A 220 5.78 -3.87 11.22
N TYR A 221 6.49 -2.73 11.36
CA TYR A 221 7.05 -2.02 10.21
C TYR A 221 8.04 -2.90 9.42
N CYS A 222 8.99 -3.55 10.09
CA CYS A 222 10.01 -4.37 9.40
C CYS A 222 9.41 -5.57 8.66
N ALA A 223 8.27 -6.09 9.10
CA ALA A 223 7.56 -7.16 8.40
C ALA A 223 6.95 -6.68 7.05
N THR A 224 6.80 -5.36 6.84
CA THR A 224 6.36 -4.78 5.56
C THR A 224 7.52 -4.34 4.67
N ALA A 225 8.71 -4.21 5.23
CA ALA A 225 9.87 -3.64 4.56
C ALA A 225 10.35 -4.52 3.39
N PRO A 226 10.64 -3.94 2.20
CA PRO A 226 11.12 -4.68 1.03
C PRO A 226 12.61 -5.03 1.14
N MET A 227 12.95 -5.85 2.12
CA MET A 227 14.35 -6.26 2.34
C MET A 227 14.87 -7.11 1.17
N PRO A 228 16.16 -6.98 0.82
CA PRO A 228 16.81 -7.89 -0.13
C PRO A 228 16.73 -9.34 0.35
N GLU A 229 16.73 -10.28 -0.61
CA GLU A 229 16.75 -11.71 -0.29
C GLU A 229 17.92 -12.07 0.66
N ASN A 230 17.66 -12.95 1.60
CA ASN A 230 18.62 -13.45 2.59
C ASN A 230 19.11 -12.41 3.62
N ILE A 231 18.49 -11.24 3.71
CA ILE A 231 18.72 -10.29 4.81
C ILE A 231 17.57 -10.38 5.80
N ASP A 232 17.91 -10.68 7.07
CA ASP A 232 16.95 -10.81 8.16
C ASP A 232 16.31 -9.44 8.48
N GLU A 233 15.00 -9.34 8.43
CA GLU A 233 14.23 -8.13 8.73
C GLU A 233 14.51 -7.59 10.15
N TYR A 234 14.89 -8.48 11.06
CA TYR A 234 15.30 -8.08 12.41
C TYR A 234 16.67 -7.40 12.50
N MET A 235 17.48 -7.45 11.44
CA MET A 235 18.64 -6.55 11.34
C MET A 235 18.21 -5.11 11.14
N LEU A 236 17.24 -4.87 10.24
CA LEU A 236 16.63 -3.54 10.07
C LEU A 236 15.97 -3.08 11.38
N ALA A 237 15.20 -3.96 12.03
CA ALA A 237 14.58 -3.64 13.31
C ALA A 237 15.63 -3.26 14.38
N GLY A 238 16.74 -3.99 14.46
CA GLY A 238 17.84 -3.67 15.36
C GLY A 238 18.49 -2.33 15.06
N PHE A 239 18.70 -2.02 13.77
CA PHE A 239 19.21 -0.74 13.31
C PHE A 239 18.29 0.42 13.70
N LEU A 240 16.99 0.33 13.39
CA LEU A 240 16.01 1.37 13.71
C LEU A 240 15.86 1.59 15.22
N ARG A 241 15.83 0.51 15.97
CA ARG A 241 15.73 0.55 17.44
C ARG A 241 17.02 1.02 18.15
N LYS A 242 18.15 0.98 17.46
CA LYS A 242 19.51 1.10 18.07
C LYS A 242 19.73 0.08 19.19
N LYS A 243 19.09 -1.09 19.08
CA LYS A 243 19.11 -2.16 20.08
C LYS A 243 18.76 -3.49 19.44
N LYS A 244 19.46 -4.57 19.84
CA LYS A 244 19.17 -5.95 19.38
C LYS A 244 17.70 -6.30 19.56
N VAL A 245 17.15 -7.05 18.60
CA VAL A 245 15.92 -7.80 18.80
C VAL A 245 16.24 -9.05 19.62
N GLU A 246 15.61 -9.19 20.77
CA GLU A 246 15.72 -10.42 21.57
C GLU A 246 14.67 -11.41 21.12
N LEU A 247 15.13 -12.60 20.71
CA LEU A 247 14.29 -13.65 20.19
C LEU A 247 14.21 -14.81 21.17
N VAL A 248 13.05 -15.42 21.27
CA VAL A 248 12.83 -16.65 22.05
C VAL A 248 12.35 -17.76 21.12
N LYS A 249 12.78 -18.98 21.39
CA LYS A 249 12.31 -20.16 20.67
C LYS A 249 10.83 -20.42 20.99
N CYS A 250 10.04 -20.73 19.99
CA CYS A 250 8.66 -21.19 20.13
C CYS A 250 8.58 -22.45 21.01
N LEU A 251 7.43 -22.71 21.61
CA LEU A 251 7.22 -23.88 22.46
C LEU A 251 7.07 -25.17 21.66
N THR A 252 6.48 -25.07 20.46
CA THR A 252 6.11 -26.26 19.64
C THR A 252 6.98 -26.43 18.39
N SER A 253 7.85 -25.46 18.07
CA SER A 253 8.72 -25.51 16.88
C SER A 253 10.10 -24.88 17.14
N ASP A 254 10.99 -24.99 16.14
CA ASP A 254 12.33 -24.35 16.17
C ASP A 254 12.32 -22.90 15.65
N ILE A 255 11.15 -22.35 15.32
CA ILE A 255 11.00 -20.95 14.94
C ILE A 255 11.31 -20.07 16.15
N GLU A 256 11.92 -18.92 15.89
CA GLU A 256 12.20 -17.89 16.90
C GLU A 256 11.39 -16.64 16.61
N VAL A 257 10.81 -16.06 17.67
CA VAL A 257 9.93 -14.89 17.63
C VAL A 257 10.40 -13.82 18.63
N PRO A 258 10.01 -12.55 18.51
CA PRO A 258 10.34 -11.52 19.49
C PRO A 258 9.86 -11.90 20.89
N ALA A 259 10.76 -11.84 21.86
CA ALA A 259 10.49 -12.25 23.24
C ALA A 259 9.48 -11.34 23.95
N ASP A 260 9.31 -10.12 23.44
CA ASP A 260 8.42 -9.07 23.95
C ASP A 260 7.10 -8.92 23.17
N ALA A 261 6.79 -9.80 22.21
CA ALA A 261 5.50 -9.83 21.52
C ALA A 261 4.32 -9.97 22.50
N ASP A 262 3.17 -9.43 22.15
CA ASP A 262 1.96 -9.54 22.96
C ASP A 262 1.31 -10.92 22.81
N PHE A 263 1.24 -11.43 21.58
CA PHE A 263 0.75 -12.78 21.26
C PHE A 263 1.73 -13.50 20.34
N VAL A 264 1.74 -14.82 20.45
CA VAL A 264 2.41 -15.72 19.49
C VAL A 264 1.46 -16.87 19.16
N LEU A 265 1.15 -17.00 17.87
CA LEU A 265 0.42 -18.14 17.33
C LEU A 265 1.45 -19.10 16.72
N GLU A 266 1.57 -20.31 17.23
CA GLU A 266 2.50 -21.32 16.76
C GLU A 266 1.75 -22.44 16.04
N GLY A 267 2.33 -22.98 14.98
CA GLY A 267 1.69 -24.04 14.23
C GLY A 267 2.43 -24.42 12.96
N TYR A 268 1.68 -24.89 11.98
CA TYR A 268 2.24 -25.35 10.71
C TYR A 268 1.28 -25.15 9.54
N VAL A 269 1.86 -25.12 8.34
CA VAL A 269 1.15 -25.30 7.08
C VAL A 269 1.53 -26.65 6.50
N ASP A 270 0.54 -27.44 6.06
CA ASP A 270 0.77 -28.74 5.42
C ASP A 270 0.64 -28.61 3.89
N PRO A 271 1.74 -28.66 3.13
CA PRO A 271 1.67 -28.54 1.68
C PRO A 271 1.02 -29.73 0.96
N ALA A 272 0.70 -30.82 1.69
CA ALA A 272 -0.03 -31.97 1.15
C ALA A 272 -1.55 -31.80 1.24
N GLU A 273 -2.04 -30.83 2.01
CA GLU A 273 -3.46 -30.52 2.13
C GLU A 273 -3.94 -29.69 0.93
N ASP A 274 -5.24 -29.78 0.63
CA ASP A 274 -5.90 -28.92 -0.34
C ASP A 274 -5.91 -27.47 0.16
N LEU A 275 -5.80 -26.53 -0.78
CA LEU A 275 -5.94 -25.11 -0.49
C LEU A 275 -7.39 -24.79 -0.12
N ILE A 276 -7.57 -23.84 0.79
CA ILE A 276 -8.89 -23.37 1.23
C ILE A 276 -9.25 -22.04 0.56
N LEU A 277 -10.54 -21.81 0.29
CA LEU A 277 -11.02 -20.54 -0.22
C LEU A 277 -10.95 -19.47 0.87
N GLU A 278 -10.13 -18.43 0.65
CA GLU A 278 -9.97 -17.26 1.50
C GLU A 278 -10.58 -16.03 0.83
N GLY A 279 -11.17 -15.17 1.62
CA GLY A 279 -11.74 -13.91 1.15
C GLY A 279 -13.25 -14.00 0.85
N PRO A 280 -13.82 -12.95 0.27
CA PRO A 280 -13.17 -11.67 -0.10
C PRO A 280 -12.60 -10.91 1.10
N PHE A 281 -11.74 -9.94 0.82
CA PHE A 281 -11.20 -9.03 1.83
C PHE A 281 -11.14 -7.60 1.29
N GLY A 282 -11.64 -6.64 2.04
CA GLY A 282 -11.51 -5.23 1.71
C GLY A 282 -10.05 -4.79 1.88
N ASP A 283 -9.36 -4.46 0.77
CA ASP A 283 -7.91 -4.31 0.76
C ASP A 283 -7.45 -2.85 0.52
N HIS A 284 -6.15 -2.61 0.61
CA HIS A 284 -5.52 -1.28 0.56
C HIS A 284 -5.72 -0.53 -0.76
N THR A 285 -6.09 -1.24 -1.83
CA THR A 285 -6.46 -0.61 -3.10
C THR A 285 -7.78 0.17 -3.05
N GLY A 286 -8.56 -0.02 -1.98
CA GLY A 286 -9.92 0.54 -1.86
C GLY A 286 -10.99 -0.30 -2.55
N PHE A 287 -10.61 -1.48 -3.02
CA PHE A 287 -11.48 -2.48 -3.63
C PHE A 287 -11.39 -3.81 -2.87
N TYR A 288 -12.38 -4.68 -3.07
CA TYR A 288 -12.26 -6.03 -2.54
C TYR A 288 -11.19 -6.83 -3.29
N SER A 289 -10.25 -7.42 -2.56
CA SER A 289 -9.48 -8.57 -3.05
C SER A 289 -10.43 -9.76 -3.08
N LEU A 290 -10.71 -10.27 -4.27
CA LEU A 290 -11.70 -11.34 -4.44
C LEU A 290 -11.20 -12.66 -3.86
N ALA A 291 -12.14 -13.56 -3.53
CA ALA A 291 -11.81 -14.84 -2.94
C ALA A 291 -10.94 -15.70 -3.88
N ASP A 292 -9.92 -16.33 -3.31
CA ASP A 292 -9.00 -17.23 -4.01
C ASP A 292 -8.49 -18.31 -3.04
N TYR A 293 -7.76 -19.29 -3.54
CA TYR A 293 -7.31 -20.46 -2.80
C TYR A 293 -5.92 -20.27 -2.20
N TYR A 294 -5.81 -20.44 -0.86
CA TYR A 294 -4.58 -20.29 -0.10
C TYR A 294 -4.33 -21.46 0.84
N PRO A 295 -3.07 -21.67 1.31
CA PRO A 295 -2.74 -22.67 2.30
C PRO A 295 -3.45 -22.42 3.64
N VAL A 296 -3.73 -23.50 4.37
CA VAL A 296 -4.26 -23.45 5.74
C VAL A 296 -3.11 -23.41 6.74
N PHE A 297 -3.16 -22.47 7.67
CA PHE A 297 -2.30 -22.45 8.85
C PHE A 297 -3.05 -23.06 10.04
N HIS A 298 -2.54 -24.17 10.54
CA HIS A 298 -3.04 -24.87 11.72
C HIS A 298 -2.36 -24.32 12.97
N VAL A 299 -3.13 -23.68 13.83
CA VAL A 299 -2.65 -23.13 15.10
C VAL A 299 -2.66 -24.23 16.16
N THR A 300 -1.50 -24.60 16.65
CA THR A 300 -1.34 -25.68 17.65
C THR A 300 -1.09 -25.15 19.06
N CYS A 301 -0.64 -23.91 19.19
CA CYS A 301 -0.34 -23.27 20.46
C CYS A 301 -0.54 -21.75 20.34
N ILE A 302 -1.20 -21.14 21.33
CA ILE A 302 -1.28 -19.69 21.48
C ILE A 302 -0.65 -19.32 22.82
N THR A 303 0.33 -18.43 22.79
CA THR A 303 0.90 -17.84 24.00
C THR A 303 0.72 -16.33 24.00
N HIS A 304 0.70 -15.73 25.19
CA HIS A 304 0.56 -14.28 25.30
C HIS A 304 1.13 -13.74 26.61
N ARG A 305 1.33 -12.42 26.64
CA ARG A 305 1.65 -11.69 27.87
C ARG A 305 0.45 -11.66 28.81
N LYS A 306 0.68 -11.47 30.10
CA LYS A 306 -0.42 -11.25 31.07
C LYS A 306 -1.27 -10.04 30.76
N GLN A 307 -0.64 -8.94 30.30
CA GLN A 307 -1.31 -7.69 29.92
C GLN A 307 -1.15 -7.48 28.40
N ALA A 308 -1.54 -8.46 27.62
CA ALA A 308 -1.46 -8.38 26.17
C ALA A 308 -2.50 -7.39 25.62
N VAL A 309 -2.07 -6.61 24.63
CA VAL A 309 -2.92 -5.75 23.80
C VAL A 309 -2.90 -6.28 22.39
N TYR A 310 -4.06 -6.41 21.76
CA TYR A 310 -4.18 -6.90 20.38
C TYR A 310 -3.99 -5.73 19.40
N PRO A 311 -2.88 -5.68 18.64
CA PRO A 311 -2.69 -4.68 17.61
C PRO A 311 -3.38 -5.11 16.33
N THR A 312 -4.02 -4.17 15.66
CA THR A 312 -4.69 -4.40 14.38
C THR A 312 -4.70 -3.13 13.55
N THR A 313 -5.02 -3.23 12.27
CA THR A 313 -5.25 -2.12 11.36
C THR A 313 -6.41 -2.42 10.44
N ILE A 314 -6.95 -1.40 9.80
CA ILE A 314 -7.78 -1.54 8.61
C ILE A 314 -7.04 -0.96 7.42
N VAL A 315 -7.37 -1.46 6.25
CA VAL A 315 -6.99 -0.90 4.95
C VAL A 315 -8.26 -0.62 4.14
N GLY A 316 -8.15 0.18 3.09
CA GLY A 316 -9.33 0.57 2.31
C GLY A 316 -9.01 1.70 1.34
N ILE A 317 -10.04 2.47 0.96
CA ILE A 317 -9.82 3.67 0.15
C ILE A 317 -8.89 4.60 0.92
N PRO A 318 -7.78 5.09 0.29
CA PRO A 318 -6.82 5.94 0.98
C PRO A 318 -7.41 7.31 1.40
N PRO A 319 -6.81 7.97 2.43
CA PRO A 319 -5.71 7.48 3.26
C PRO A 319 -6.18 6.58 4.41
N GLN A 320 -5.32 5.59 4.78
CA GLN A 320 -5.45 4.78 5.99
C GLN A 320 -4.10 4.75 6.74
N GLU A 321 -3.97 3.93 7.78
CA GLU A 321 -2.73 3.80 8.55
C GLU A 321 -1.54 3.34 7.69
N ASP A 322 -1.76 2.48 6.70
CA ASP A 322 -0.78 1.94 5.76
C ASP A 322 -0.07 3.00 4.90
N LYS A 323 -0.69 4.17 4.68
CA LYS A 323 -0.05 5.35 4.10
C LYS A 323 1.29 5.65 4.77
N TRP A 324 1.34 5.63 6.09
CA TRP A 324 2.53 6.01 6.85
C TRP A 324 3.59 4.91 6.89
N LEU A 325 3.17 3.63 6.79
CA LEU A 325 4.08 2.51 6.54
C LEU A 325 4.72 2.64 5.16
N GLY A 326 3.92 3.00 4.14
CA GLY A 326 4.40 3.28 2.78
C GLY A 326 5.37 4.47 2.74
N LYS A 327 5.04 5.59 3.42
CA LYS A 327 5.91 6.77 3.52
C LYS A 327 7.24 6.45 4.20
N ALA A 328 7.23 5.69 5.29
CA ALA A 328 8.46 5.25 5.93
C ALA A 328 9.31 4.38 4.99
N THR A 329 8.68 3.48 4.24
CA THR A 329 9.36 2.62 3.25
C THR A 329 9.98 3.46 2.14
N GLU A 330 9.24 4.43 1.60
CA GLU A 330 9.71 5.38 0.59
C GLU A 330 11.00 6.09 1.05
N ARG A 331 11.01 6.62 2.29
CA ARG A 331 12.18 7.33 2.84
C ARG A 331 13.35 6.39 3.16
N ILE A 332 13.10 5.25 3.76
CA ILE A 332 14.12 4.28 4.21
C ILE A 332 14.84 3.64 3.02
N PHE A 333 14.14 3.36 1.90
CA PHE A 333 14.72 2.66 0.76
C PHE A 333 15.23 3.59 -0.35
N LEU A 334 14.87 4.87 -0.36
CA LEU A 334 15.37 5.85 -1.33
C LEU A 334 16.91 5.93 -1.37
N PRO A 335 17.65 5.98 -0.24
CA PRO A 335 19.12 5.97 -0.27
C PRO A 335 19.72 4.74 -0.95
N LEU A 336 19.12 3.57 -0.78
CA LEU A 336 19.57 2.34 -1.44
C LEU A 336 19.43 2.45 -2.96
N ILE A 337 18.29 2.94 -3.45
CA ILE A 337 18.04 3.16 -4.89
C ILE A 337 19.06 4.16 -5.45
N LYS A 338 19.27 5.29 -4.77
CA LYS A 338 20.21 6.34 -5.19
C LYS A 338 21.66 5.84 -5.26
N LEU A 339 22.10 5.11 -4.25
CA LEU A 339 23.51 4.68 -4.17
C LEU A 339 23.82 3.47 -5.04
N SER A 340 22.87 2.56 -5.24
CA SER A 340 23.13 1.30 -5.94
C SER A 340 22.66 1.26 -7.38
N LEU A 341 21.66 2.07 -7.77
CA LEU A 341 21.00 1.94 -9.07
C LEU A 341 20.92 3.25 -9.87
N LEU A 342 20.45 4.34 -9.26
CA LEU A 342 20.07 5.58 -9.95
C LEU A 342 20.56 6.83 -9.17
N PRO A 343 21.84 7.18 -9.28
CA PRO A 343 22.42 8.32 -8.53
C PRO A 343 21.84 9.67 -8.95
N GLU A 344 21.21 9.78 -10.13
CA GLU A 344 20.53 10.98 -10.61
C GLU A 344 19.22 11.29 -9.86
N ILE A 345 18.61 10.32 -9.19
CA ILE A 345 17.39 10.56 -8.41
C ILE A 345 17.70 11.52 -7.26
N VAL A 346 16.94 12.61 -7.21
CA VAL A 346 16.98 13.56 -6.10
C VAL A 346 16.01 13.14 -5.02
N ASP A 347 14.77 12.84 -5.39
CA ASP A 347 13.70 12.42 -4.49
C ASP A 347 12.63 11.59 -5.20
N MET A 348 11.78 10.94 -4.41
CA MET A 348 10.69 10.10 -4.88
C MET A 348 9.51 10.20 -3.91
N VAL A 349 8.29 10.22 -4.44
CA VAL A 349 7.04 10.24 -3.67
C VAL A 349 6.06 9.23 -4.27
N MET A 350 5.45 8.45 -3.40
CA MET A 350 4.32 7.57 -3.72
C MET A 350 3.04 8.22 -3.14
N PRO A 351 2.23 8.90 -3.97
CA PRO A 351 1.02 9.57 -3.49
C PRO A 351 -0.04 8.57 -3.02
N ASP A 352 -0.89 9.02 -2.10
CA ASP A 352 -1.95 8.19 -1.50
C ASP A 352 -2.88 7.60 -2.56
N GLU A 353 -3.24 8.40 -3.55
CA GLU A 353 -4.11 8.03 -4.66
C GLU A 353 -3.54 6.88 -5.49
N GLY A 354 -2.22 6.72 -5.48
CA GLY A 354 -1.50 5.62 -6.12
C GLY A 354 -1.38 4.34 -5.27
N VAL A 355 -1.97 4.30 -4.08
CA VAL A 355 -1.98 3.16 -3.15
C VAL A 355 -0.60 2.51 -3.00
N PHE A 356 0.46 3.33 -2.92
CA PHE A 356 1.89 3.00 -2.73
C PHE A 356 2.57 2.26 -3.89
N HIS A 357 1.86 1.89 -4.95
CA HIS A 357 2.44 1.20 -6.10
C HIS A 357 1.89 1.62 -7.46
N ASN A 358 0.63 2.07 -7.56
CA ASN A 358 0.06 2.44 -8.86
C ASN A 358 0.68 3.71 -9.44
N ILE A 359 0.99 4.71 -8.60
CA ILE A 359 1.61 5.97 -9.04
C ILE A 359 2.89 6.19 -8.27
N VAL A 360 3.96 6.53 -8.98
CA VAL A 360 5.22 6.97 -8.39
C VAL A 360 5.71 8.23 -9.11
N LEU A 361 6.05 9.24 -8.33
CA LEU A 361 6.64 10.49 -8.80
C LEU A 361 8.12 10.47 -8.45
N VAL A 362 8.98 10.78 -9.42
CA VAL A 362 10.44 10.77 -9.23
C VAL A 362 11.02 12.05 -9.81
N LYS A 363 11.78 12.80 -9.03
CA LYS A 363 12.54 13.94 -9.54
C LYS A 363 14.01 13.57 -9.72
N ILE A 364 14.56 14.00 -10.85
CA ILE A 364 15.93 13.69 -11.24
C ILE A 364 16.73 14.94 -11.57
N LYS A 365 18.05 14.82 -11.44
CA LYS A 365 19.00 15.79 -11.98
C LYS A 365 19.35 15.37 -13.41
N LYS A 366 18.54 15.82 -14.38
CA LYS A 366 18.71 15.48 -15.80
C LYS A 366 19.95 16.16 -16.38
N THR A 367 20.76 15.42 -17.13
CA THR A 367 22.02 15.91 -17.73
C THR A 367 22.21 15.55 -19.21
N TYR A 368 21.38 14.64 -19.74
CA TYR A 368 21.42 14.21 -21.13
C TYR A 368 20.05 13.74 -21.62
N PRO A 369 19.78 13.78 -22.94
CA PRO A 369 18.55 13.27 -23.54
C PRO A 369 18.31 11.79 -23.24
N GLY A 370 17.06 11.40 -22.99
CA GLY A 370 16.67 10.01 -22.70
C GLY A 370 16.98 9.53 -21.28
N GLN A 371 17.43 10.41 -20.39
CA GLN A 371 17.74 10.02 -19.01
C GLN A 371 16.48 9.69 -18.19
N ALA A 372 15.34 10.32 -18.46
CA ALA A 372 14.05 9.98 -17.86
C ALA A 372 13.65 8.55 -18.21
N GLN A 373 13.80 8.13 -19.47
CA GLN A 373 13.52 6.78 -19.95
C GLN A 373 14.43 5.74 -19.27
N LYS A 374 15.72 6.07 -19.07
CA LYS A 374 16.65 5.22 -18.30
C LYS A 374 16.11 4.99 -16.89
N VAL A 375 15.68 6.06 -16.20
CA VAL A 375 15.16 5.98 -14.83
C VAL A 375 13.90 5.10 -14.77
N MET A 376 12.95 5.30 -15.69
CA MET A 376 11.71 4.50 -15.76
C MET A 376 12.01 3.01 -15.92
N ASN A 377 12.83 2.65 -16.91
CA ASN A 377 13.15 1.24 -17.17
C ASN A 377 13.93 0.60 -16.02
N SER A 378 14.80 1.35 -15.34
CA SER A 378 15.55 0.85 -14.19
C SER A 378 14.65 0.58 -12.98
N LEU A 379 13.73 1.49 -12.68
CA LEU A 379 12.78 1.31 -11.57
C LEU A 379 11.80 0.16 -11.82
N TRP A 380 11.29 0.01 -13.04
CA TRP A 380 10.40 -1.12 -13.40
C TRP A 380 11.08 -2.49 -13.33
N GLY A 381 12.41 -2.54 -13.30
CA GLY A 381 13.19 -3.77 -13.08
C GLY A 381 13.70 -3.97 -11.66
N ALA A 382 13.43 -3.04 -10.73
CA ALA A 382 14.11 -3.00 -9.43
C ALA A 382 13.18 -3.41 -8.26
N GLY A 383 13.39 -4.59 -7.68
CA GLY A 383 12.72 -5.02 -6.45
C GLY A 383 11.20 -4.82 -6.49
N GLN A 384 10.62 -4.29 -5.42
CA GLN A 384 9.17 -4.01 -5.37
C GLN A 384 8.74 -2.80 -6.23
N MET A 385 9.68 -1.96 -6.70
CA MET A 385 9.37 -0.92 -7.68
C MET A 385 8.84 -1.50 -9.00
N MET A 386 9.07 -2.78 -9.27
CA MET A 386 8.51 -3.47 -10.42
C MET A 386 6.97 -3.48 -10.46
N PHE A 387 6.30 -3.27 -9.32
CA PHE A 387 4.82 -3.21 -9.25
C PHE A 387 4.24 -1.87 -9.68
N ASN A 388 5.07 -0.84 -9.79
CA ASN A 388 4.69 0.48 -10.22
C ASN A 388 4.00 0.46 -11.60
N LYS A 389 2.82 1.11 -11.70
CA LYS A 389 2.01 1.13 -12.92
C LYS A 389 2.21 2.43 -13.70
N ILE A 390 2.15 3.57 -13.02
CA ILE A 390 2.29 4.91 -13.59
C ILE A 390 3.51 5.57 -12.97
N LEU A 391 4.48 5.92 -13.78
CA LEU A 391 5.73 6.54 -13.34
C LEU A 391 5.91 7.90 -14.00
N VAL A 392 5.92 8.96 -13.20
CA VAL A 392 6.18 10.33 -13.67
C VAL A 392 7.59 10.73 -13.27
N VAL A 393 8.38 11.17 -14.22
CA VAL A 393 9.74 11.70 -13.99
C VAL A 393 9.73 13.20 -14.21
N THR A 394 10.24 13.97 -13.22
CA THR A 394 10.27 15.44 -13.23
C THR A 394 11.68 15.97 -13.00
N ASP A 395 11.87 17.27 -13.18
CA ASP A 395 13.10 17.97 -12.82
C ASP A 395 13.30 18.05 -11.29
N ALA A 396 14.53 18.37 -10.88
CA ALA A 396 14.98 18.31 -9.48
C ALA A 396 14.37 19.38 -8.56
N ASP A 397 13.89 20.48 -9.11
CA ASP A 397 13.37 21.66 -8.40
C ASP A 397 11.88 21.59 -8.06
N VAL A 398 11.17 20.55 -8.55
CA VAL A 398 9.74 20.35 -8.32
C VAL A 398 9.48 19.84 -6.90
N ASP A 399 8.50 20.41 -6.21
CA ASP A 399 7.97 19.81 -4.99
C ASP A 399 6.98 18.69 -5.33
N LEU A 400 7.40 17.44 -5.13
CA LEU A 400 6.57 16.27 -5.44
C LEU A 400 5.37 16.08 -4.49
N ASN A 401 5.34 16.78 -3.34
CA ASN A 401 4.19 16.74 -2.42
C ASN A 401 3.11 17.77 -2.78
N ASP A 402 3.42 18.74 -3.64
CA ASP A 402 2.43 19.66 -4.21
C ASP A 402 1.82 19.06 -5.48
N SER A 403 0.70 18.35 -5.31
CA SER A 403 -0.01 17.70 -6.42
C SER A 403 -0.44 18.67 -7.52
N LYS A 404 -0.72 19.93 -7.17
CA LYS A 404 -1.08 20.97 -8.14
C LYS A 404 0.14 21.39 -8.96
N ALA A 405 1.29 21.60 -8.32
CA ALA A 405 2.54 21.91 -9.01
C ALA A 405 2.95 20.76 -9.96
N VAL A 406 2.84 19.50 -9.52
CA VAL A 406 3.12 18.34 -10.36
C VAL A 406 2.15 18.25 -11.54
N ALA A 407 0.85 18.45 -11.33
CA ALA A 407 -0.14 18.45 -12.41
C ALA A 407 0.12 19.57 -13.42
N SER A 408 0.42 20.80 -12.96
CA SER A 408 0.78 21.92 -13.83
C SER A 408 2.01 21.60 -14.67
N LEU A 409 3.06 21.05 -14.04
CA LEU A 409 4.30 20.66 -14.73
C LEU A 409 4.06 19.61 -15.82
N ILE A 410 3.25 18.57 -15.52
CA ILE A 410 2.88 17.57 -16.52
C ILE A 410 2.18 18.23 -17.70
N CYS A 411 1.26 19.14 -17.45
CA CYS A 411 0.53 19.85 -18.50
C CYS A 411 1.42 20.81 -19.32
N GLU A 412 2.45 21.37 -18.70
CA GLU A 412 3.38 22.31 -19.34
C GLU A 412 4.47 21.61 -20.15
N ASN A 413 5.01 20.48 -19.66
CA ASN A 413 6.21 19.84 -20.20
C ASN A 413 5.94 18.59 -21.02
N VAL A 414 4.76 17.99 -20.94
CA VAL A 414 4.46 16.70 -21.58
C VAL A 414 3.67 16.90 -22.86
N HIS A 415 4.25 16.46 -23.98
CA HIS A 415 3.48 16.23 -25.20
C HIS A 415 2.90 14.81 -25.15
N PRO A 416 1.56 14.65 -25.12
CA PRO A 416 0.94 13.35 -24.82
C PRO A 416 1.29 12.21 -25.77
N VAL A 417 1.79 12.50 -26.99
CA VAL A 417 2.19 11.47 -27.96
C VAL A 417 3.66 11.11 -27.83
N ASP A 418 4.55 12.10 -27.61
CA ASP A 418 6.00 11.92 -27.72
C ASP A 418 6.68 11.61 -26.39
N ASP A 419 6.12 12.10 -25.26
CA ASP A 419 6.70 11.97 -23.92
C ASP A 419 6.13 10.82 -23.10
N ILE A 420 5.36 9.95 -23.75
CA ILE A 420 4.70 8.81 -23.11
C ILE A 420 5.38 7.51 -23.53
N ILE A 421 5.65 6.68 -22.52
CA ILE A 421 6.25 5.35 -22.74
C ILE A 421 5.32 4.29 -22.17
N PHE A 422 5.04 3.28 -22.97
CA PHE A 422 4.34 2.08 -22.54
C PHE A 422 5.30 0.91 -22.40
N ASN A 423 5.15 0.13 -21.34
CA ASN A 423 5.91 -1.10 -21.12
C ASN A 423 4.99 -2.20 -20.58
N ARG A 424 5.49 -3.42 -20.44
CA ARG A 424 4.78 -4.56 -19.81
C ARG A 424 5.66 -5.16 -18.73
N GLY A 425 5.03 -5.61 -17.64
CA GLY A 425 5.77 -6.23 -16.56
C GLY A 425 4.86 -6.68 -15.40
N PRO A 426 5.47 -7.11 -14.29
CA PRO A 426 4.72 -7.44 -13.09
C PRO A 426 3.92 -6.24 -12.60
N VAL A 427 2.70 -6.50 -12.13
CA VAL A 427 1.88 -5.56 -11.36
C VAL A 427 1.57 -6.22 -10.02
N ASP A 428 1.08 -5.45 -9.07
CA ASP A 428 0.67 -6.03 -7.78
C ASP A 428 -0.41 -7.11 -7.99
N VAL A 429 -0.41 -8.11 -7.13
CA VAL A 429 -1.40 -9.21 -7.22
C VAL A 429 -2.82 -8.74 -6.99
N LEU A 430 -3.01 -7.61 -6.32
CA LEU A 430 -4.30 -6.96 -6.09
C LEU A 430 -4.72 -6.06 -7.25
N ASP A 431 -3.89 -5.91 -8.28
CA ASP A 431 -4.30 -5.21 -9.49
C ASP A 431 -5.43 -5.98 -10.18
N HIS A 432 -6.61 -5.37 -10.18
CA HIS A 432 -7.80 -5.94 -10.82
C HIS A 432 -7.96 -5.50 -12.28
N SER A 433 -7.23 -4.46 -12.70
CA SER A 433 -7.38 -3.87 -14.04
C SER A 433 -6.72 -4.67 -15.16
N SER A 434 -5.66 -5.41 -14.88
CA SER A 434 -4.94 -6.20 -15.87
C SER A 434 -5.73 -7.44 -16.30
N SER A 435 -5.63 -7.79 -17.60
CA SER A 435 -6.31 -8.98 -18.14
C SER A 435 -5.69 -10.31 -17.70
N ARG A 436 -4.47 -10.26 -17.14
CA ARG A 436 -3.74 -11.42 -16.63
C ARG A 436 -3.36 -11.19 -15.18
N PHE A 437 -3.47 -12.21 -14.34
CA PHE A 437 -3.09 -12.14 -12.94
C PHE A 437 -1.62 -11.75 -12.78
N ALA A 438 -1.33 -10.70 -11.98
CA ALA A 438 0.00 -10.19 -11.65
C ALA A 438 0.87 -9.78 -12.86
N LEU A 439 0.29 -9.61 -14.04
CA LEU A 439 0.98 -9.20 -15.27
C LEU A 439 0.13 -8.18 -16.03
N GLY A 440 0.58 -6.94 -16.06
CA GLY A 440 -0.10 -5.83 -16.72
C GLY A 440 0.84 -4.96 -17.54
N SER A 441 0.41 -3.75 -17.81
CA SER A 441 1.20 -2.75 -18.50
C SER A 441 1.56 -1.56 -17.62
N LYS A 442 2.46 -0.73 -18.12
CA LYS A 442 3.09 0.38 -17.44
C LYS A 442 2.94 1.64 -18.29
N LEU A 443 2.81 2.77 -17.63
CA LEU A 443 2.80 4.11 -18.22
C LEU A 443 3.93 4.94 -17.62
N GLY A 444 4.87 5.39 -18.46
CA GLY A 444 5.91 6.35 -18.12
C GLY A 444 5.59 7.71 -18.72
N ILE A 445 5.73 8.75 -17.94
CA ILE A 445 5.49 10.15 -18.33
C ILE A 445 6.78 10.95 -18.09
N ASP A 446 7.41 11.40 -19.18
CA ASP A 446 8.59 12.28 -19.11
C ASP A 446 8.14 13.74 -19.00
N ALA A 447 7.97 14.21 -17.77
CA ALA A 447 7.63 15.59 -17.45
C ALA A 447 8.85 16.47 -17.18
N THR A 448 10.06 16.03 -17.55
CA THR A 448 11.27 16.83 -17.44
C THR A 448 11.33 17.91 -18.54
N THR A 449 12.03 19.00 -18.28
CA THR A 449 12.38 20.00 -19.29
C THR A 449 13.17 19.33 -20.42
N LYS A 450 12.81 19.61 -21.67
CA LYS A 450 13.45 19.03 -22.85
C LYS A 450 14.77 19.70 -23.13
N LEU A 451 15.83 18.90 -23.31
CA LEU A 451 17.15 19.37 -23.68
C LEU A 451 17.21 19.61 -25.21
N PRO A 452 18.18 20.44 -25.72
CA PRO A 452 18.33 20.69 -27.14
C PRO A 452 18.47 19.39 -27.95
N GLY A 453 17.60 19.21 -28.94
CA GLY A 453 17.54 18.02 -29.79
C GLY A 453 16.76 16.83 -29.19
N GLU A 454 16.08 17.01 -28.08
CA GLU A 454 15.25 15.97 -27.45
C GLU A 454 13.77 16.01 -27.91
N ALA A 455 13.30 17.18 -28.30
CA ALA A 455 11.94 17.38 -28.82
C ALA A 455 11.94 18.33 -30.01
N ASP A 456 11.06 18.05 -30.99
CA ASP A 456 10.79 18.89 -32.15
C ASP A 456 9.44 19.64 -32.04
N TYR A 457 8.87 19.74 -30.84
CA TYR A 457 7.61 20.40 -30.56
C TYR A 457 7.77 21.46 -29.47
N THR A 458 6.82 22.38 -29.41
CA THR A 458 6.66 23.33 -28.29
C THR A 458 5.32 23.05 -27.62
N THR A 459 5.33 22.91 -26.29
CA THR A 459 4.09 22.84 -25.52
C THR A 459 3.44 24.23 -25.46
N SER A 460 2.12 24.32 -25.67
CA SER A 460 1.40 25.58 -25.69
C SER A 460 1.18 26.07 -24.25
N GLN A 461 1.52 27.34 -23.98
CA GLN A 461 1.27 27.97 -22.67
C GLN A 461 -0.13 28.63 -22.57
N ASP A 462 -0.82 28.84 -23.68
CA ASP A 462 -2.13 29.50 -23.71
C ASP A 462 -3.24 28.45 -23.79
N PHE A 463 -3.75 28.04 -22.61
CA PHE A 463 -4.89 27.14 -22.50
C PHE A 463 -6.21 27.93 -22.54
N LYS A 464 -7.09 27.58 -23.48
CA LYS A 464 -8.47 28.04 -23.54
C LYS A 464 -9.37 26.87 -23.92
N PHE A 465 -10.38 26.63 -23.11
CA PHE A 465 -11.36 25.59 -23.34
C PHE A 465 -12.78 26.12 -23.27
N ASP A 466 -13.61 25.77 -24.26
CA ASP A 466 -15.02 26.17 -24.32
C ASP A 466 -15.92 25.11 -23.69
N GLU A 467 -16.26 25.29 -22.41
CA GLU A 467 -17.20 24.42 -21.70
C GLU A 467 -18.63 24.48 -22.30
N SER A 468 -18.96 25.48 -23.12
CA SER A 468 -20.28 25.64 -23.75
C SER A 468 -20.39 25.00 -25.12
N HIS A 469 -19.37 24.27 -25.57
CA HIS A 469 -19.36 23.59 -26.86
C HIS A 469 -20.62 22.72 -27.04
N PRO A 470 -21.37 22.85 -28.15
CA PRO A 470 -22.67 22.17 -28.32
C PRO A 470 -22.62 20.66 -28.20
N ASP A 471 -21.51 20.03 -28.60
CA ASP A 471 -21.31 18.58 -28.53
C ASP A 471 -21.03 18.07 -27.10
N LEU A 472 -20.77 18.95 -26.14
CA LEU A 472 -20.73 18.62 -24.71
C LEU A 472 -22.10 18.74 -24.04
N ALA A 473 -23.08 19.35 -24.72
CA ALA A 473 -24.41 19.52 -24.17
C ALA A 473 -25.06 18.17 -23.87
N GLY A 474 -25.47 17.98 -22.62
CA GLY A 474 -26.05 16.72 -22.13
C GLY A 474 -25.05 15.64 -21.70
N MET A 475 -23.75 15.85 -21.88
CA MET A 475 -22.72 15.00 -21.30
C MET A 475 -22.47 15.36 -19.83
N GLN A 476 -22.18 14.35 -19.01
CA GLN A 476 -21.73 14.57 -17.63
C GLN A 476 -20.22 14.86 -17.65
N CYS A 477 -19.84 16.11 -17.44
CA CYS A 477 -18.45 16.53 -17.43
C CYS A 477 -18.04 17.11 -16.06
N ASN A 478 -16.80 16.84 -15.64
CA ASN A 478 -16.19 17.54 -14.52
C ASN A 478 -15.16 18.55 -15.04
N TYR A 479 -15.46 19.81 -14.87
CA TYR A 479 -14.65 20.93 -15.34
C TYR A 479 -13.70 21.49 -14.27
N THR A 480 -13.53 20.81 -13.14
CA THR A 480 -12.69 21.33 -12.04
C THR A 480 -11.25 21.57 -12.49
N LEU A 481 -10.68 20.68 -13.30
CA LEU A 481 -9.30 20.83 -13.77
C LEU A 481 -9.17 21.92 -14.83
N THR A 482 -10.06 21.98 -15.82
CA THR A 482 -10.06 23.01 -16.87
C THR A 482 -10.24 24.41 -16.26
N ARG A 483 -11.14 24.57 -15.29
CA ARG A 483 -11.34 25.84 -14.56
C ARG A 483 -10.12 26.26 -13.72
N ASN A 484 -9.29 25.30 -13.32
CA ASN A 484 -8.01 25.55 -12.68
C ASN A 484 -6.83 25.66 -13.66
N GLN A 485 -7.10 25.90 -14.94
CA GLN A 485 -6.11 26.09 -16.01
C GLN A 485 -5.26 24.83 -16.29
N LEU A 486 -5.81 23.66 -16.02
CA LEU A 486 -5.19 22.39 -16.40
C LEU A 486 -5.92 21.81 -17.62
N PRO A 487 -5.23 21.49 -18.73
CA PRO A 487 -5.85 21.00 -19.97
C PRO A 487 -6.28 19.53 -19.86
N VAL A 488 -7.08 19.23 -18.85
CA VAL A 488 -7.58 17.88 -18.55
C VAL A 488 -9.09 17.93 -18.44
N LEU A 489 -9.80 17.21 -19.30
CA LEU A 489 -11.25 17.07 -19.29
C LEU A 489 -11.67 15.71 -18.79
N VAL A 490 -12.58 15.66 -17.82
CA VAL A 490 -13.16 14.41 -17.30
C VAL A 490 -14.59 14.29 -17.81
N ILE A 491 -14.91 13.14 -18.43
CA ILE A 491 -16.21 12.86 -19.04
C ILE A 491 -16.78 11.55 -18.48
N GLY A 492 -18.01 11.62 -17.97
CA GLY A 492 -18.78 10.45 -17.57
C GLY A 492 -19.40 9.75 -18.78
N ILE A 493 -19.18 8.46 -18.91
CA ILE A 493 -19.74 7.65 -20.01
C ILE A 493 -20.33 6.34 -19.50
N GLU A 494 -21.45 5.94 -20.07
CA GLU A 494 -22.04 4.62 -19.87
C GLU A 494 -21.59 3.72 -21.02
N LYS A 495 -20.60 2.85 -20.77
CA LYS A 495 -19.96 2.01 -21.81
C LYS A 495 -20.91 1.01 -22.47
N ALA A 496 -21.99 0.63 -21.82
CA ALA A 496 -23.04 -0.17 -22.43
C ALA A 496 -23.71 0.53 -23.63
N ILE A 497 -23.65 1.87 -23.67
CA ILE A 497 -24.29 2.70 -24.70
C ILE A 497 -23.25 3.31 -25.64
N VAL A 498 -22.09 3.74 -25.11
CA VAL A 498 -21.11 4.56 -25.83
C VAL A 498 -19.72 3.93 -25.77
N ASN A 499 -19.16 3.60 -26.92
CA ASN A 499 -17.76 3.16 -26.99
C ASN A 499 -16.82 4.36 -26.85
N PRO A 500 -15.88 4.37 -25.86
CA PRO A 500 -15.01 5.50 -25.60
C PRO A 500 -14.08 5.88 -26.77
N HIS A 501 -13.59 4.89 -27.52
CA HIS A 501 -12.74 5.16 -28.70
C HIS A 501 -13.51 5.89 -29.81
N THR A 502 -14.73 5.44 -30.09
CA THR A 502 -15.58 6.05 -31.10
C THR A 502 -15.98 7.47 -30.69
N LEU A 503 -16.38 7.63 -29.43
CA LEU A 503 -16.73 8.95 -28.90
C LEU A 503 -15.54 9.91 -28.98
N HIS A 504 -14.36 9.47 -28.56
CA HIS A 504 -13.16 10.30 -28.56
C HIS A 504 -12.79 10.78 -29.96
N GLN A 505 -12.86 9.90 -30.96
CA GLN A 505 -12.61 10.25 -32.36
C GLN A 505 -13.63 11.29 -32.87
N GLN A 506 -14.92 11.09 -32.57
CA GLN A 506 -15.99 12.00 -32.98
C GLN A 506 -15.84 13.41 -32.37
N LEU A 507 -15.55 13.49 -31.08
CA LEU A 507 -15.34 14.77 -30.39
C LEU A 507 -14.08 15.47 -30.89
N PHE A 508 -13.02 14.70 -31.18
CA PHE A 508 -11.79 15.23 -31.78
C PHE A 508 -12.05 15.85 -33.16
N GLU A 509 -12.74 15.15 -34.04
CA GLU A 509 -13.07 15.63 -35.39
C GLU A 509 -13.94 16.90 -35.40
N LYS A 510 -14.70 17.11 -34.32
CA LYS A 510 -15.55 18.30 -34.13
C LYS A 510 -14.82 19.48 -33.43
N GLY A 511 -13.53 19.33 -33.10
CA GLY A 511 -12.75 20.36 -32.43
C GLY A 511 -13.11 20.58 -30.95
N VAL A 512 -13.84 19.63 -30.32
CA VAL A 512 -14.23 19.76 -28.90
C VAL A 512 -13.03 19.81 -27.99
N PHE A 513 -11.92 19.21 -28.38
CA PHE A 513 -10.71 19.10 -27.55
C PHE A 513 -9.65 20.15 -27.85
N ASP A 514 -10.02 21.27 -28.51
CA ASP A 514 -9.06 22.34 -28.76
C ASP A 514 -8.49 22.88 -27.44
N GLY A 515 -7.18 22.81 -27.28
CA GLY A 515 -6.45 23.15 -26.07
C GLY A 515 -6.43 22.09 -24.96
N ILE A 516 -7.14 20.95 -25.10
CA ILE A 516 -7.08 19.84 -24.15
C ILE A 516 -5.92 18.91 -24.48
N SER A 517 -5.12 18.52 -23.47
CA SER A 517 -4.03 17.55 -23.59
C SER A 517 -4.44 16.15 -23.14
N TRP A 518 -5.38 16.04 -22.22
CA TRP A 518 -5.79 14.77 -21.59
C TRP A 518 -7.31 14.70 -21.47
N VAL A 519 -7.89 13.57 -21.83
CA VAL A 519 -9.31 13.27 -21.61
C VAL A 519 -9.43 12.02 -20.76
N VAL A 520 -10.17 12.10 -19.67
CA VAL A 520 -10.38 10.97 -18.75
C VAL A 520 -11.84 10.56 -18.83
N TYR A 521 -12.10 9.36 -19.29
CA TYR A 521 -13.42 8.74 -19.27
C TYR A 521 -13.62 7.94 -17.99
N ILE A 522 -14.73 8.16 -17.29
CA ILE A 522 -15.10 7.46 -16.05
C ILE A 522 -16.56 7.06 -16.05
N ASP A 523 -16.96 6.20 -15.14
CA ASP A 523 -18.37 5.88 -14.92
C ASP A 523 -19.14 7.15 -14.51
N PRO A 524 -20.41 7.33 -14.93
CA PRO A 524 -21.17 8.57 -14.66
C PRO A 524 -21.28 8.91 -13.19
N GLU A 525 -21.39 7.90 -12.32
CA GLU A 525 -21.51 8.07 -10.87
C GLU A 525 -20.23 8.64 -10.23
N ALA A 526 -19.09 8.50 -10.90
CA ALA A 526 -17.81 9.00 -10.42
C ALA A 526 -17.53 10.48 -10.80
N VAL A 527 -18.31 11.09 -11.68
CA VAL A 527 -18.06 12.46 -12.17
C VAL A 527 -18.13 13.52 -11.05
N ALA A 528 -18.94 13.27 -10.04
CA ALA A 528 -19.18 14.22 -8.94
C ALA A 528 -18.26 14.04 -7.71
N ILE A 529 -17.41 12.99 -7.68
CA ILE A 529 -16.46 12.79 -6.56
C ILE A 529 -15.28 13.77 -6.65
N ARG A 530 -14.48 13.87 -5.59
CA ARG A 530 -13.31 14.76 -5.55
C ARG A 530 -12.27 14.33 -6.59
N ILE A 531 -11.48 15.28 -7.10
CA ILE A 531 -10.43 14.99 -8.10
C ILE A 531 -9.43 13.95 -7.60
N GLN A 532 -9.04 13.98 -6.33
CA GLN A 532 -8.15 12.99 -5.74
C GLN A 532 -8.75 11.57 -5.81
N ASP A 533 -10.06 11.46 -5.54
CA ASP A 533 -10.76 10.18 -5.62
C ASP A 533 -10.90 9.70 -7.09
N ILE A 534 -11.02 10.62 -8.05
CA ILE A 534 -10.96 10.29 -9.50
C ILE A 534 -9.57 9.76 -9.86
N VAL A 535 -8.49 10.40 -9.39
CA VAL A 535 -7.12 9.93 -9.63
C VAL A 535 -6.92 8.52 -9.06
N TRP A 536 -7.35 8.28 -7.81
CA TRP A 536 -7.33 6.95 -7.18
C TRP A 536 -8.10 5.92 -8.00
N LEU A 537 -9.33 6.25 -8.41
CA LEU A 537 -10.19 5.36 -9.19
C LEU A 537 -9.54 4.99 -10.53
N VAL A 538 -9.07 5.99 -11.28
CA VAL A 538 -8.43 5.80 -12.59
C VAL A 538 -7.14 4.99 -12.45
N ALA A 539 -6.28 5.30 -11.48
CA ALA A 539 -5.03 4.58 -11.26
C ALA A 539 -5.25 3.08 -10.97
N ASN A 540 -6.35 2.73 -10.30
CA ASN A 540 -6.71 1.35 -10.04
C ASN A 540 -7.37 0.66 -11.25
N ASN A 541 -8.17 1.39 -12.04
CA ASN A 541 -9.02 0.83 -13.08
C ASN A 541 -8.32 0.62 -14.44
N ILE A 542 -7.15 1.25 -14.67
CA ILE A 542 -6.49 1.19 -15.98
C ILE A 542 -5.41 0.10 -16.06
N ASP A 543 -5.38 -0.60 -17.19
CA ASP A 543 -4.20 -1.24 -17.76
C ASP A 543 -3.71 -0.33 -18.91
N PRO A 544 -2.63 0.44 -18.74
CA PRO A 544 -2.29 1.54 -19.62
C PRO A 544 -2.28 1.22 -21.13
N LEU A 545 -1.75 0.07 -21.54
CA LEU A 545 -1.73 -0.33 -22.96
C LEU A 545 -3.12 -0.64 -23.55
N ARG A 546 -4.09 -0.98 -22.72
CA ARG A 546 -5.46 -1.21 -23.14
C ARG A 546 -6.27 0.09 -23.11
N ASP A 547 -6.06 0.89 -22.07
CA ASP A 547 -6.98 1.95 -21.67
C ASP A 547 -6.50 3.37 -22.03
N CYS A 548 -5.24 3.53 -22.48
CA CYS A 548 -4.73 4.79 -23.00
C CYS A 548 -4.72 4.74 -24.54
N PHE A 549 -5.34 5.73 -25.18
CA PHE A 549 -5.45 5.77 -26.64
C PHE A 549 -5.53 7.20 -27.17
N TYR A 550 -5.46 7.35 -28.49
CA TYR A 550 -5.44 8.64 -29.18
C TYR A 550 -6.46 8.68 -30.30
N ALA A 551 -6.96 9.88 -30.60
CA ALA A 551 -7.61 10.13 -31.87
C ALA A 551 -6.59 10.04 -33.02
N ARG A 552 -7.09 9.87 -34.25
CA ARG A 552 -6.27 9.86 -35.45
C ARG A 552 -6.67 11.02 -36.35
N THR A 553 -5.65 11.72 -36.86
CA THR A 553 -5.81 12.72 -37.91
C THR A 553 -6.25 12.07 -39.23
N GLU A 554 -6.66 12.87 -40.22
CA GLU A 554 -7.00 12.41 -41.58
C GLU A 554 -5.87 11.59 -42.22
N ASN A 555 -4.62 11.88 -41.90
CA ASN A 555 -3.44 11.15 -42.37
C ASN A 555 -3.15 9.88 -41.54
N GLY A 556 -3.98 9.53 -40.57
CA GLY A 556 -3.86 8.35 -39.71
C GLY A 556 -2.82 8.46 -38.58
N GLN A 557 -2.22 9.64 -38.39
CA GLN A 557 -1.28 9.88 -37.27
C GLN A 557 -2.04 10.03 -35.95
N GLN A 558 -1.42 9.61 -34.85
CA GLN A 558 -1.92 9.85 -33.52
C GLN A 558 -1.86 11.35 -33.18
N SER A 559 -2.87 11.84 -32.48
CA SER A 559 -2.95 13.26 -32.08
C SER A 559 -3.43 13.38 -30.65
N ALA A 560 -2.92 14.40 -29.96
CA ALA A 560 -3.50 14.84 -28.67
C ALA A 560 -4.97 15.26 -28.87
N PRO A 561 -5.81 15.13 -27.82
CA PRO A 561 -5.46 14.66 -26.47
C PRO A 561 -5.26 13.16 -26.38
N MET A 562 -4.49 12.70 -25.38
CA MET A 562 -4.51 11.31 -24.97
C MET A 562 -5.78 11.04 -24.15
N ALA A 563 -6.51 10.01 -24.53
CA ALA A 563 -7.65 9.52 -23.77
C ALA A 563 -7.22 8.44 -22.77
N ILE A 564 -7.84 8.43 -21.59
CA ILE A 564 -7.66 7.43 -20.54
C ILE A 564 -9.03 6.86 -20.18
N ASP A 565 -9.27 5.57 -20.41
CA ASP A 565 -10.50 4.89 -20.04
C ASP A 565 -10.41 4.34 -18.59
N GLY A 566 -10.78 5.16 -17.61
CA GLY A 566 -10.85 4.82 -16.19
C GLY A 566 -12.17 4.19 -15.73
N THR A 567 -13.07 3.82 -16.64
CA THR A 567 -14.34 3.15 -16.30
C THR A 567 -14.11 1.73 -15.79
N GLY A 568 -15.10 1.15 -15.10
CA GLY A 568 -15.12 -0.28 -14.80
C GLY A 568 -15.06 -1.14 -16.08
N LYS A 569 -14.53 -2.35 -15.96
CA LYS A 569 -14.42 -3.28 -17.10
C LYS A 569 -15.37 -4.47 -16.96
N SER A 570 -15.97 -4.88 -18.07
CA SER A 570 -16.89 -6.00 -18.12
C SER A 570 -16.60 -6.94 -19.30
N LEU A 571 -17.16 -8.15 -19.24
CA LEU A 571 -17.05 -9.09 -20.36
C LEU A 571 -17.77 -8.56 -21.59
N GLU A 572 -18.93 -7.93 -21.41
CA GLU A 572 -19.79 -7.47 -22.50
C GLU A 572 -19.19 -6.26 -23.23
N ALA A 573 -18.79 -5.23 -22.49
CA ALA A 573 -18.30 -4.00 -23.10
C ALA A 573 -16.82 -4.07 -23.53
N ASP A 574 -15.99 -4.83 -22.80
CA ASP A 574 -14.53 -4.82 -22.94
C ASP A 574 -13.93 -6.17 -23.33
N GLY A 575 -14.71 -7.25 -23.35
CA GLY A 575 -14.19 -8.61 -23.43
C GLY A 575 -13.33 -9.00 -22.23
N PHE A 576 -13.47 -8.31 -21.10
CA PHE A 576 -12.68 -8.52 -19.89
C PHE A 576 -13.19 -9.73 -19.12
N LYS A 577 -12.33 -10.74 -18.94
CA LYS A 577 -12.74 -12.07 -18.43
C LYS A 577 -12.61 -12.24 -16.92
N ARG A 578 -11.78 -11.41 -16.25
CA ARG A 578 -11.63 -11.47 -14.79
C ARG A 578 -12.85 -10.83 -14.13
N GLN A 579 -13.18 -11.29 -12.94
CA GLN A 579 -14.19 -10.61 -12.13
C GLN A 579 -13.70 -9.21 -11.75
N TRP A 580 -14.60 -8.24 -11.79
CA TRP A 580 -14.34 -6.87 -11.37
C TRP A 580 -14.81 -6.68 -9.93
N PRO A 581 -13.96 -6.18 -9.00
CA PRO A 581 -14.37 -5.99 -7.61
C PRO A 581 -15.20 -4.73 -7.42
N ASN A 582 -16.02 -4.75 -6.37
CA ASN A 582 -16.66 -3.53 -5.88
C ASN A 582 -15.69 -2.67 -5.07
N VAL A 583 -16.00 -1.38 -5.02
CA VAL A 583 -15.38 -0.39 -4.14
C VAL A 583 -15.80 -0.66 -2.70
N LEU A 584 -14.92 -0.35 -1.74
CA LEU A 584 -15.18 -0.51 -0.32
C LEU A 584 -16.07 0.62 0.21
N ALA A 585 -17.13 0.26 0.89
CA ALA A 585 -17.92 1.18 1.70
C ALA A 585 -18.63 0.43 2.83
N MET A 586 -18.79 1.11 3.97
CA MET A 586 -19.52 0.56 5.11
C MET A 586 -21.03 0.56 4.85
N ASP A 587 -21.73 -0.42 5.39
CA ASP A 587 -23.19 -0.51 5.28
C ASP A 587 -23.92 0.56 6.12
N ASP A 588 -25.16 0.87 5.72
CA ASP A 588 -25.96 1.91 6.36
C ASP A 588 -26.33 1.62 7.82
N THR A 589 -26.43 0.34 8.17
CA THR A 589 -26.77 -0.07 9.53
C THR A 589 -25.62 0.19 10.48
N THR A 590 -24.42 -0.20 10.09
CA THR A 590 -23.20 0.06 10.87
C THR A 590 -22.93 1.56 10.99
N ILE A 591 -23.10 2.33 9.90
CA ILE A 591 -22.93 3.81 9.92
C ILE A 591 -23.87 4.41 10.97
N ARG A 592 -25.17 4.09 10.96
CA ARG A 592 -26.15 4.60 11.93
C ARG A 592 -25.81 4.19 13.36
N GLN A 593 -25.43 2.94 13.59
CA GLN A 593 -25.04 2.47 14.93
C GLN A 593 -23.87 3.27 15.49
N VAL A 594 -22.87 3.55 14.65
CA VAL A 594 -21.71 4.35 15.05
C VAL A 594 -22.11 5.81 15.29
N ASP A 595 -22.99 6.39 14.47
CA ASP A 595 -23.50 7.76 14.68
C ASP A 595 -24.20 7.88 16.05
N GLU A 596 -25.05 6.91 16.42
CA GLU A 596 -25.81 6.89 17.67
C GLU A 596 -24.90 6.74 18.91
N MET A 597 -23.76 6.07 18.78
CA MET A 597 -22.82 5.88 19.90
C MET A 597 -21.72 6.93 19.98
N TRP A 598 -21.51 7.77 18.97
CA TRP A 598 -20.33 8.62 18.79
C TRP A 598 -20.03 9.52 20.00
N GLU A 599 -21.04 10.19 20.57
CA GLU A 599 -20.86 11.06 21.74
C GLU A 599 -20.26 10.33 22.95
N LYS A 600 -20.60 9.04 23.13
CA LYS A 600 -20.14 8.22 24.25
C LYS A 600 -18.69 7.77 24.07
N LEU A 601 -18.17 7.77 22.85
CA LEU A 601 -16.83 7.30 22.54
C LEU A 601 -15.71 8.28 22.97
N GLY A 602 -16.05 9.53 23.24
CA GLY A 602 -15.08 10.56 23.63
C GLY A 602 -14.16 11.01 22.47
N LEU A 603 -14.60 10.86 21.23
CA LEU A 603 -13.84 11.16 20.02
C LEU A 603 -14.02 12.61 19.52
N GLY A 604 -14.73 13.45 20.24
CA GLY A 604 -15.04 14.82 19.87
C GLY A 604 -16.28 14.95 18.99
N GLN A 605 -16.31 15.98 18.14
CA GLN A 605 -17.43 16.23 17.24
C GLN A 605 -17.64 15.03 16.29
N LEU A 606 -18.91 14.74 15.97
CA LEU A 606 -19.25 13.67 15.02
C LEU A 606 -18.56 13.90 13.67
N VAL A 607 -17.79 12.90 13.26
CA VAL A 607 -17.19 12.83 11.91
C VAL A 607 -18.11 11.98 11.05
N PRO A 608 -18.65 12.52 9.94
CA PRO A 608 -19.46 11.74 9.01
C PRO A 608 -18.70 10.54 8.45
N SER A 609 -19.42 9.45 8.16
CA SER A 609 -18.80 8.28 7.51
C SER A 609 -18.20 8.64 6.14
N PRO A 610 -16.91 8.37 5.91
CA PRO A 610 -16.30 8.58 4.59
C PRO A 610 -16.96 7.73 3.50
N SER A 611 -17.51 6.57 3.86
CA SER A 611 -18.18 5.65 2.95
C SER A 611 -19.36 6.27 2.21
N LEU A 612 -19.99 7.31 2.77
CA LEU A 612 -21.09 8.03 2.13
C LEU A 612 -20.68 8.68 0.79
N ASN A 613 -19.40 9.03 0.63
CA ASN A 613 -18.88 9.63 -0.61
C ASN A 613 -18.73 8.62 -1.75
N TYR A 614 -18.69 7.33 -1.42
CA TYR A 614 -18.36 6.26 -2.38
C TYR A 614 -19.54 5.32 -2.68
N LYS A 615 -20.67 5.48 -1.97
CA LYS A 615 -21.83 4.61 -2.17
C LYS A 615 -22.37 4.58 -3.59
N ALA A 616 -22.29 5.71 -4.29
CA ALA A 616 -22.70 5.79 -5.68
C ALA A 616 -21.86 4.92 -6.62
N LEU A 617 -20.62 4.57 -6.21
CA LEU A 617 -19.71 3.74 -6.99
C LEU A 617 -19.98 2.23 -6.83
N ILE A 618 -20.77 1.84 -5.83
CA ILE A 618 -21.09 0.44 -5.56
C ILE A 618 -22.12 -0.03 -6.60
N LYS A 619 -21.79 -1.07 -7.33
CA LYS A 619 -22.65 -1.58 -8.41
C LYS A 619 -23.71 -2.59 -7.94
N ASN A 620 -23.49 -3.24 -6.79
CA ASN A 620 -24.44 -4.22 -6.21
C ASN A 620 -24.07 -4.53 -4.76
N ASP A 621 -24.91 -5.32 -4.08
CA ASP A 621 -24.65 -5.84 -2.74
C ASP A 621 -23.77 -7.10 -2.81
N GLY A 622 -22.45 -6.92 -2.89
CA GLY A 622 -21.45 -8.00 -2.93
C GLY A 622 -20.04 -7.49 -3.18
N ALA A 623 -19.05 -8.36 -3.01
CA ALA A 623 -17.64 -8.03 -3.27
C ALA A 623 -17.31 -7.94 -4.76
N VAL A 624 -18.07 -8.63 -5.61
CA VAL A 624 -17.92 -8.64 -7.07
C VAL A 624 -18.94 -7.68 -7.68
N ALA A 625 -18.48 -6.68 -8.41
CA ALA A 625 -19.35 -5.84 -9.22
C ALA A 625 -19.94 -6.68 -10.35
N LYS A 626 -21.26 -6.75 -10.44
CA LYS A 626 -21.93 -7.36 -11.59
C LYS A 626 -21.88 -6.34 -12.74
N GLY A 627 -21.17 -6.68 -13.80
CA GLY A 627 -21.20 -5.94 -15.06
C GLY A 627 -22.43 -6.30 -15.88
#